data_a3da486392b51d51f98cde5f5bc2a4e9
#
_entry.id   a3da486392b51d51f98cde5f5bc2a4e9
#
_cell.length_a   1.000
_cell.length_b   1.000
_cell.length_c   1.000
_cell.angle_alpha   90.00
_cell.angle_beta   90.00
_cell.angle_gamma   90.00
#
_symmetry.space_group_name_H-M   'P 1'
#
loop_
_entity.id
_entity.type
_entity.pdbx_description
1 polymer ?
#
loop_
_entity_poly.entity_id
_entity_poly.type
_entity_poly.pdbx_seq_one_letter_code
_entity_poly.pdbx_strand_id
1 'polypeptide(L)'
;MVEGTSQMFITGPAVVKSVTGEDVTAEKLGGAMTHNSISGVSHFIAKDDEDCLNQIRYLLGFLPSNNMEEAPIVDTGDDPMRMDESLNALLPDNSNAAYDMYDVIKSIVDNGEYYDVLAHYAKNIITCFARFDGQTVGIIANQPKFMAGCLDINASDKSSRFIRFCDAFNIPLVNLVDVPGFLPGVQQEYGGIIRHGAKMLFAYSEATVPKVTVITRKAYGGSYLAMCSQDLGADQVFAWPTSEIAVMGPAGAANIIFRKDPDKEQKTAEYVEEFATPYKAAERGFVDAVIEPKQTRPYVINALAMLASKREARPAKKHANIPL
;
A
#
# COMPACT_ATOMS: atom_id res chain seq x y z
N MET A 1 -20.13 -2.64 8.06
CA MET A 1 -21.16 -2.10 9.00
C MET A 1 -22.10 -1.19 8.23
N VAL A 2 -23.36 -1.10 8.66
CA VAL A 2 -24.38 -0.23 8.05
C VAL A 2 -24.50 1.07 8.84
N GLU A 3 -24.49 2.21 8.13
CA GLU A 3 -24.60 3.54 8.75
C GLU A 3 -25.90 3.67 9.56
N GLY A 4 -25.79 4.31 10.73
CA GLY A 4 -26.92 4.64 11.60
C GLY A 4 -27.60 3.46 12.28
N THR A 5 -27.33 2.21 11.90
CA THR A 5 -27.96 1.01 12.46
C THR A 5 -26.94 0.07 13.13
N SER A 6 -25.75 -0.09 12.56
CA SER A 6 -24.74 -0.98 13.13
C SER A 6 -23.92 -0.30 14.21
N GLN A 7 -23.81 -0.91 15.37
CA GLN A 7 -22.98 -0.42 16.47
C GLN A 7 -22.20 -1.58 17.10
N MET A 8 -20.92 -1.37 17.37
CA MET A 8 -20.04 -2.32 18.05
C MET A 8 -19.21 -1.62 19.13
N PHE A 9 -19.16 -2.19 20.32
CA PHE A 9 -18.27 -1.76 21.40
C PHE A 9 -18.13 -2.86 22.44
N ILE A 10 -17.02 -2.88 23.17
CA ILE A 10 -16.84 -3.78 24.32
C ILE A 10 -17.68 -3.31 25.50
N THR A 11 -17.65 -1.99 25.76
CA THR A 11 -18.44 -1.34 26.81
C THR A 11 -19.30 -0.24 26.23
N GLY A 12 -20.61 -0.32 26.48
CA GLY A 12 -21.57 0.66 25.95
C GLY A 12 -21.49 2.03 26.65
N PRO A 13 -22.14 3.06 26.08
CA PRO A 13 -22.07 4.44 26.56
C PRO A 13 -22.43 4.62 28.05
N ALA A 14 -23.41 3.87 28.56
CA ALA A 14 -23.81 3.94 29.95
C ALA A 14 -22.69 3.48 30.92
N VAL A 15 -21.95 2.44 30.53
CA VAL A 15 -20.82 1.94 31.32
C VAL A 15 -19.64 2.93 31.24
N VAL A 16 -19.32 3.43 30.04
CA VAL A 16 -18.29 4.47 29.88
C VAL A 16 -18.59 5.66 30.78
N LYS A 17 -19.83 6.19 30.74
CA LYS A 17 -20.23 7.30 31.57
C LYS A 17 -20.11 7.01 33.09
N SER A 18 -20.47 5.83 33.52
CA SER A 18 -20.42 5.46 34.94
C SER A 18 -18.99 5.26 35.46
N VAL A 19 -18.04 4.86 34.61
CA VAL A 19 -16.66 4.53 35.01
C VAL A 19 -15.70 5.71 34.80
N THR A 20 -15.78 6.37 33.64
CA THR A 20 -14.85 7.45 33.25
C THR A 20 -15.45 8.84 33.37
N GLY A 21 -16.78 8.95 33.48
CA GLY A 21 -17.51 10.24 33.48
C GLY A 21 -17.73 10.84 32.08
N GLU A 22 -17.23 10.19 31.03
CA GLU A 22 -17.35 10.64 29.64
C GLU A 22 -18.79 10.44 29.14
N ASP A 23 -19.37 11.47 28.55
CA ASP A 23 -20.71 11.43 27.94
C ASP A 23 -20.56 11.26 26.39
N VAL A 24 -20.92 10.12 25.88
CA VAL A 24 -20.77 9.78 24.46
C VAL A 24 -22.01 9.03 23.96
N THR A 25 -22.44 9.35 22.72
CA THR A 25 -23.54 8.59 22.09
C THR A 25 -23.06 7.25 21.56
N ALA A 26 -23.96 6.27 21.42
CA ALA A 26 -23.63 4.98 20.84
C ALA A 26 -23.02 5.08 19.43
N GLU A 27 -23.55 5.99 18.59
CA GLU A 27 -23.02 6.23 17.25
C GLU A 27 -21.59 6.80 17.28
N LYS A 28 -21.30 7.74 18.16
CA LYS A 28 -19.95 8.31 18.30
C LYS A 28 -18.95 7.32 18.91
N LEU A 29 -19.42 6.43 19.82
CA LEU A 29 -18.57 5.44 20.47
C LEU A 29 -18.20 4.27 19.54
N GLY A 30 -19.21 3.73 18.85
CA GLY A 30 -19.04 2.50 18.10
C GLY A 30 -19.89 2.38 16.85
N GLY A 31 -20.30 3.49 16.24
CA GLY A 31 -21.03 3.49 14.97
C GLY A 31 -20.16 3.13 13.77
N ALA A 32 -20.79 2.92 12.63
CA ALA A 32 -20.15 2.43 11.43
C ALA A 32 -18.98 3.32 10.97
N MET A 33 -19.16 4.64 10.90
CA MET A 33 -18.11 5.57 10.49
C MET A 33 -16.98 5.69 11.52
N THR A 34 -17.28 5.61 12.82
CA THR A 34 -16.27 5.60 13.89
C THR A 34 -15.31 4.43 13.71
N HIS A 35 -15.85 3.23 13.49
CA HIS A 35 -15.05 2.04 13.28
C HIS A 35 -14.37 1.99 11.90
N ASN A 36 -14.93 2.65 10.90
CA ASN A 36 -14.34 2.68 9.57
C ASN A 36 -13.25 3.75 9.40
N SER A 37 -13.28 4.84 10.21
CA SER A 37 -12.33 5.96 10.04
C SER A 37 -11.36 6.17 11.21
N ILE A 38 -11.73 5.77 12.44
CA ILE A 38 -10.92 6.03 13.64
C ILE A 38 -10.25 4.76 14.15
N SER A 39 -11.01 3.69 14.36
CA SER A 39 -10.47 2.46 14.97
C SER A 39 -9.97 1.42 13.96
N GLY A 40 -10.38 1.52 12.69
CA GLY A 40 -10.03 0.53 11.66
C GLY A 40 -10.64 -0.87 11.87
N VAL A 41 -11.65 -0.99 12.74
CA VAL A 41 -12.33 -2.26 13.01
C VAL A 41 -13.24 -2.66 11.86
N SER A 42 -14.00 -1.70 11.31
CA SER A 42 -14.89 -1.92 10.17
C SER A 42 -14.14 -1.70 8.85
N HIS A 43 -14.06 -2.74 8.02
CA HIS A 43 -13.37 -2.66 6.72
C HIS A 43 -14.20 -1.97 5.65
N PHE A 44 -15.53 -2.12 5.72
CA PHE A 44 -16.48 -1.60 4.75
C PHE A 44 -17.63 -0.90 5.46
N ILE A 45 -18.17 0.13 4.81
CA ILE A 45 -19.36 0.85 5.27
C ILE A 45 -20.43 0.77 4.19
N ALA A 46 -21.65 0.51 4.60
CA ALA A 46 -22.80 0.41 3.73
C ALA A 46 -23.88 1.41 4.16
N LYS A 47 -24.62 1.95 3.21
CA LYS A 47 -25.69 2.91 3.46
C LYS A 47 -26.94 2.25 4.08
N ASP A 48 -27.20 0.98 3.72
CA ASP A 48 -28.32 0.18 4.17
C ASP A 48 -27.99 -1.33 4.08
N ASP A 49 -28.91 -2.19 4.53
CA ASP A 49 -28.71 -3.65 4.55
C ASP A 49 -28.61 -4.24 3.13
N GLU A 50 -29.34 -3.72 2.16
CA GLU A 50 -29.26 -4.16 0.76
C GLU A 50 -27.90 -3.86 0.18
N ASP A 51 -27.39 -2.64 0.35
CA ASP A 51 -26.06 -2.25 -0.06
C ASP A 51 -25.00 -3.11 0.63
N CYS A 52 -25.16 -3.41 1.93
CA CYS A 52 -24.26 -4.29 2.67
C CYS A 52 -24.19 -5.68 2.04
N LEU A 53 -25.32 -6.29 1.72
CA LEU A 53 -25.39 -7.58 1.06
C LEU A 53 -24.78 -7.56 -0.34
N ASN A 54 -24.99 -6.48 -1.10
CA ASN A 54 -24.38 -6.33 -2.41
C ASN A 54 -22.85 -6.16 -2.34
N GLN A 55 -22.36 -5.40 -1.36
CA GLN A 55 -20.90 -5.28 -1.11
C GLN A 55 -20.28 -6.63 -0.73
N ILE A 56 -20.96 -7.44 0.08
CA ILE A 56 -20.50 -8.81 0.44
C ILE A 56 -20.42 -9.69 -0.82
N ARG A 57 -21.45 -9.69 -1.67
CA ARG A 57 -21.44 -10.44 -2.94
C ARG A 57 -20.31 -9.99 -3.86
N TYR A 58 -20.09 -8.68 -3.94
CA TYR A 58 -19.01 -8.12 -4.75
C TYR A 58 -17.63 -8.54 -4.23
N LEU A 59 -17.41 -8.46 -2.90
CA LEU A 59 -16.18 -8.94 -2.26
C LEU A 59 -15.90 -10.42 -2.55
N LEU A 60 -16.92 -11.26 -2.44
CA LEU A 60 -16.79 -12.70 -2.72
C LEU A 60 -16.35 -12.98 -4.16
N GLY A 61 -16.63 -12.09 -5.10
CA GLY A 61 -16.17 -12.20 -6.48
C GLY A 61 -14.64 -12.04 -6.67
N PHE A 62 -13.93 -11.54 -5.67
CA PHE A 62 -12.46 -11.43 -5.66
C PHE A 62 -11.77 -12.62 -4.96
N LEU A 63 -12.51 -13.43 -4.21
CA LEU A 63 -11.94 -14.44 -3.34
C LEU A 63 -12.12 -15.85 -3.91
N PRO A 64 -11.17 -16.78 -3.66
CA PRO A 64 -11.40 -18.19 -3.91
C PRO A 64 -12.43 -18.77 -2.92
N SER A 65 -12.97 -19.95 -3.21
CA SER A 65 -13.90 -20.63 -2.31
C SER A 65 -13.24 -21.07 -0.99
N ASN A 66 -11.94 -21.29 -1.01
CA ASN A 66 -11.14 -21.64 0.16
C ASN A 66 -9.65 -21.32 -0.10
N ASN A 67 -8.82 -21.45 0.94
CA ASN A 67 -7.39 -21.13 0.88
C ASN A 67 -6.52 -22.13 0.08
N MET A 68 -7.08 -23.19 -0.46
CA MET A 68 -6.39 -24.17 -1.31
C MET A 68 -6.62 -23.92 -2.80
N GLU A 69 -7.47 -22.96 -3.13
CA GLU A 69 -7.83 -22.59 -4.49
C GLU A 69 -7.25 -21.20 -4.84
N GLU A 70 -7.16 -20.95 -6.13
CA GLU A 70 -6.84 -19.63 -6.67
C GLU A 70 -8.14 -18.81 -6.81
N ALA A 71 -8.02 -17.47 -6.74
CA ALA A 71 -9.16 -16.59 -7.01
C ALA A 71 -9.65 -16.77 -8.46
N PRO A 72 -10.98 -16.66 -8.71
CA PRO A 72 -11.51 -16.84 -10.05
C PRO A 72 -10.97 -15.77 -11.03
N ILE A 73 -10.58 -16.20 -12.23
CA ILE A 73 -10.26 -15.31 -13.34
C ILE A 73 -11.56 -14.93 -14.03
N VAL A 74 -11.76 -13.64 -14.26
CA VAL A 74 -12.99 -13.07 -14.87
C VAL A 74 -12.60 -12.39 -16.16
N ASP A 75 -13.25 -12.74 -17.26
CA ASP A 75 -13.09 -11.97 -18.50
C ASP A 75 -13.68 -10.55 -18.32
N THR A 76 -12.82 -9.56 -18.26
CA THR A 76 -13.21 -8.15 -18.07
C THR A 76 -13.38 -7.41 -19.38
N GLY A 77 -12.94 -8.00 -20.50
CA GLY A 77 -12.98 -7.40 -21.82
C GLY A 77 -12.04 -6.20 -22.01
N ASP A 78 -11.19 -5.91 -21.01
CA ASP A 78 -10.19 -4.82 -21.10
C ASP A 78 -8.90 -5.34 -21.76
N ASP A 79 -8.35 -4.59 -22.71
CA ASP A 79 -7.12 -4.97 -23.41
C ASP A 79 -5.93 -5.07 -22.42
N PRO A 80 -5.33 -6.24 -22.23
CA PRO A 80 -4.20 -6.42 -21.33
C PRO A 80 -2.96 -5.61 -21.76
N MET A 81 -2.84 -5.29 -23.04
CA MET A 81 -1.68 -4.57 -23.58
C MET A 81 -1.92 -3.06 -23.76
N ARG A 82 -3.09 -2.55 -23.37
CA ARG A 82 -3.34 -1.11 -23.47
C ARG A 82 -2.35 -0.32 -22.61
N MET A 83 -1.92 0.80 -23.17
CA MET A 83 -1.07 1.78 -22.51
C MET A 83 -1.85 3.08 -22.32
N ASP A 84 -1.71 3.72 -21.16
CA ASP A 84 -2.36 4.99 -20.86
C ASP A 84 -1.34 6.13 -20.90
N GLU A 85 -1.35 6.90 -21.98
CA GLU A 85 -0.44 8.05 -22.17
C GLU A 85 -0.61 9.13 -21.10
N SER A 86 -1.78 9.20 -20.43
CA SER A 86 -2.02 10.19 -19.38
C SER A 86 -1.10 9.99 -18.17
N LEU A 87 -0.64 8.77 -17.92
CA LEU A 87 0.31 8.48 -16.85
C LEU A 87 1.66 9.16 -17.00
N ASN A 88 2.10 9.41 -18.25
CA ASN A 88 3.37 10.10 -18.50
C ASN A 88 3.35 11.57 -18.03
N ALA A 89 2.16 12.15 -17.90
CA ALA A 89 1.98 13.54 -17.45
C ALA A 89 1.32 13.64 -16.06
N LEU A 90 1.07 12.51 -15.38
CA LEU A 90 0.32 12.49 -14.13
C LEU A 90 1.12 13.08 -12.96
N LEU A 91 2.41 12.78 -12.90
CA LEU A 91 3.25 13.24 -11.81
C LEU A 91 3.61 14.72 -12.00
N PRO A 92 3.46 15.54 -10.94
CA PRO A 92 3.93 16.92 -10.97
C PRO A 92 5.45 16.98 -11.11
N ASP A 93 5.96 17.98 -11.85
CA ASP A 93 7.40 18.25 -11.95
C ASP A 93 8.05 18.54 -10.59
N ASN A 94 7.30 19.17 -9.68
CA ASN A 94 7.75 19.36 -8.31
C ASN A 94 7.50 18.06 -7.50
N SER A 95 8.57 17.39 -7.13
CA SER A 95 8.51 16.13 -6.37
C SER A 95 7.83 16.26 -5.00
N ASN A 96 7.63 17.47 -4.47
CA ASN A 96 6.89 17.72 -3.23
C ASN A 96 5.39 18.01 -3.44
N ALA A 97 4.95 18.21 -4.68
CA ALA A 97 3.53 18.37 -4.97
C ALA A 97 2.80 17.03 -4.86
N ALA A 98 1.62 17.07 -4.22
CA ALA A 98 0.79 15.88 -4.08
C ALA A 98 0.04 15.58 -5.39
N TYR A 99 -0.18 14.30 -5.65
CA TYR A 99 -1.08 13.79 -6.67
C TYR A 99 -1.95 12.68 -6.07
N ASP A 100 -2.96 12.23 -6.79
CA ASP A 100 -3.85 11.17 -6.34
C ASP A 100 -3.38 9.81 -6.87
N MET A 101 -2.94 8.93 -5.98
CA MET A 101 -2.54 7.58 -6.38
C MET A 101 -3.71 6.75 -6.93
N TYR A 102 -4.95 7.11 -6.61
CA TYR A 102 -6.12 6.47 -7.24
C TYR A 102 -6.17 6.69 -8.76
N ASP A 103 -5.65 7.81 -9.27
CA ASP A 103 -5.61 8.05 -10.72
C ASP A 103 -4.63 7.08 -11.40
N VAL A 104 -3.50 6.75 -10.75
CA VAL A 104 -2.60 5.68 -11.21
C VAL A 104 -3.31 4.33 -11.18
N ILE A 105 -3.94 3.97 -10.06
CA ILE A 105 -4.64 2.69 -9.90
C ILE A 105 -5.70 2.52 -11.01
N LYS A 106 -6.58 3.51 -11.18
CA LYS A 106 -7.64 3.47 -12.22
C LYS A 106 -7.09 3.29 -13.63
N SER A 107 -5.96 3.91 -13.92
CA SER A 107 -5.36 3.84 -15.24
C SER A 107 -4.82 2.44 -15.57
N ILE A 108 -4.32 1.69 -14.57
CA ILE A 108 -3.62 0.42 -14.81
C ILE A 108 -4.48 -0.82 -14.60
N VAL A 109 -5.54 -0.75 -13.77
CA VAL A 109 -6.41 -1.90 -13.50
C VAL A 109 -7.48 -2.09 -14.57
N ASP A 110 -8.08 -3.27 -14.64
CA ASP A 110 -9.13 -3.59 -15.59
C ASP A 110 -10.33 -2.66 -15.41
N ASN A 111 -10.75 -2.01 -16.51
CA ASN A 111 -11.87 -1.08 -16.57
C ASN A 111 -11.81 0.09 -15.56
N GLY A 112 -10.66 0.32 -14.92
CA GLY A 112 -10.51 1.30 -13.85
C GLY A 112 -11.21 0.90 -12.54
N GLU A 113 -11.62 -0.37 -12.41
CA GLU A 113 -12.39 -0.87 -11.27
C GLU A 113 -11.49 -1.40 -10.15
N TYR A 114 -11.75 -0.96 -8.93
CA TYR A 114 -11.09 -1.43 -7.71
C TYR A 114 -12.08 -1.43 -6.54
N TYR A 115 -11.79 -2.19 -5.51
CA TYR A 115 -12.62 -2.29 -4.31
C TYR A 115 -11.78 -2.01 -3.06
N ASP A 116 -11.95 -0.80 -2.53
CA ASP A 116 -11.20 -0.32 -1.36
C ASP A 116 -11.52 -1.12 -0.09
N VAL A 117 -10.47 -1.42 0.66
CA VAL A 117 -10.56 -1.99 2.00
C VAL A 117 -10.06 -0.93 2.99
N LEU A 118 -10.87 -0.56 3.99
CA LEU A 118 -10.54 0.50 4.95
C LEU A 118 -10.33 1.88 4.28
N ALA A 119 -11.18 2.26 3.33
CA ALA A 119 -11.07 3.50 2.56
C ALA A 119 -10.93 4.77 3.42
N HIS A 120 -11.56 4.82 4.58
CA HIS A 120 -11.56 5.99 5.46
C HIS A 120 -10.51 5.95 6.57
N TYR A 121 -9.88 4.78 6.82
CA TYR A 121 -8.85 4.59 7.82
C TYR A 121 -7.45 4.65 7.21
N ALA A 122 -6.50 5.30 7.90
CA ALA A 122 -5.12 5.44 7.44
C ALA A 122 -5.04 5.80 5.95
N LYS A 123 -5.57 6.97 5.58
CA LYS A 123 -5.72 7.39 4.17
C LYS A 123 -4.40 7.64 3.44
N ASN A 124 -3.28 7.71 4.17
CA ASN A 124 -1.92 7.80 3.65
C ASN A 124 -1.44 6.51 2.97
N ILE A 125 -2.18 5.41 3.14
CA ILE A 125 -1.98 4.15 2.43
C ILE A 125 -3.31 3.62 1.88
N ILE A 126 -3.30 3.16 0.64
CA ILE A 126 -4.43 2.52 -0.03
C ILE A 126 -4.23 1.01 0.07
N THR A 127 -5.31 0.30 0.37
CA THR A 127 -5.40 -1.16 0.24
C THR A 127 -6.67 -1.48 -0.51
N CYS A 128 -6.61 -2.14 -1.65
CA CYS A 128 -7.78 -2.49 -2.43
C CYS A 128 -7.60 -3.78 -3.21
N PHE A 129 -8.71 -4.43 -3.56
CA PHE A 129 -8.74 -5.48 -4.57
C PHE A 129 -8.96 -4.86 -5.93
N ALA A 130 -8.33 -5.41 -6.96
CA ALA A 130 -8.52 -5.03 -8.35
C ALA A 130 -8.28 -6.25 -9.26
N ARG A 131 -8.37 -6.05 -10.57
CA ARG A 131 -8.02 -7.09 -11.55
C ARG A 131 -7.02 -6.57 -12.56
N PHE A 132 -6.13 -7.48 -12.97
CA PHE A 132 -5.23 -7.32 -14.11
C PHE A 132 -5.43 -8.51 -15.03
N ASP A 133 -5.92 -8.27 -16.25
CA ASP A 133 -6.30 -9.33 -17.21
C ASP A 133 -7.20 -10.40 -16.56
N GLY A 134 -8.20 -9.92 -15.83
CA GLY A 134 -9.17 -10.74 -15.11
C GLY A 134 -8.67 -11.40 -13.82
N GLN A 135 -7.35 -11.44 -13.57
CA GLN A 135 -6.77 -12.01 -12.36
C GLN A 135 -6.94 -11.04 -11.18
N THR A 136 -7.49 -11.54 -10.07
CA THR A 136 -7.57 -10.77 -8.83
C THR A 136 -6.20 -10.51 -8.24
N VAL A 137 -5.96 -9.27 -7.80
CA VAL A 137 -4.76 -8.85 -7.05
C VAL A 137 -5.14 -8.00 -5.84
N GLY A 138 -4.27 -7.99 -4.83
CA GLY A 138 -4.29 -7.01 -3.76
C GLY A 138 -3.32 -5.88 -4.06
N ILE A 139 -3.80 -4.64 -4.07
CA ILE A 139 -2.96 -3.45 -4.28
C ILE A 139 -2.67 -2.80 -2.93
N ILE A 140 -1.40 -2.51 -2.67
CA ILE A 140 -0.92 -1.67 -1.56
C ILE A 140 -0.21 -0.48 -2.17
N ALA A 141 -0.70 0.75 -1.89
CA ALA A 141 -0.17 1.94 -2.52
C ALA A 141 -0.05 3.11 -1.55
N ASN A 142 1.04 3.86 -1.59
CA ASN A 142 1.14 5.11 -0.84
C ASN A 142 0.22 6.16 -1.45
N GLN A 143 -0.43 6.98 -0.60
CA GLN A 143 -1.29 8.07 -1.05
C GLN A 143 -0.68 9.44 -0.69
N PRO A 144 0.01 10.10 -1.63
CA PRO A 144 0.72 11.35 -1.37
C PRO A 144 -0.16 12.52 -0.93
N LYS A 145 -1.46 12.48 -1.19
CA LYS A 145 -2.42 13.50 -0.72
C LYS A 145 -2.54 13.56 0.81
N PHE A 146 -2.20 12.46 1.49
CA PHE A 146 -2.28 12.37 2.95
C PHE A 146 -0.90 12.09 3.52
N MET A 147 -0.42 12.98 4.41
CA MET A 147 0.89 12.86 5.06
C MET A 147 2.04 12.58 4.08
N ALA A 148 1.95 13.12 2.83
CA ALA A 148 2.90 12.88 1.74
C ALA A 148 3.17 11.38 1.44
N GLY A 149 2.26 10.47 1.79
CA GLY A 149 2.45 9.03 1.64
C GLY A 149 3.35 8.39 2.70
N CYS A 150 3.73 9.10 3.77
CA CYS A 150 4.51 8.52 4.87
C CYS A 150 3.77 7.35 5.52
N LEU A 151 4.54 6.37 6.00
CA LEU A 151 4.01 5.26 6.79
C LEU A 151 3.94 5.66 8.27
N ASP A 152 2.75 5.62 8.85
CA ASP A 152 2.52 5.75 10.28
C ASP A 152 2.11 4.40 10.90
N ILE A 153 1.84 4.40 12.20
CA ILE A 153 1.37 3.20 12.93
C ILE A 153 0.15 2.59 12.24
N ASN A 154 -0.84 3.42 11.93
CA ASN A 154 -2.11 2.95 11.38
C ASN A 154 -1.96 2.42 9.95
N ALA A 155 -1.14 3.06 9.12
CA ALA A 155 -0.83 2.59 7.78
C ALA A 155 -0.09 1.25 7.81
N SER A 156 0.83 1.08 8.76
CA SER A 156 1.57 -0.16 8.96
C SER A 156 0.65 -1.32 9.35
N ASP A 157 -0.28 -1.09 10.27
CA ASP A 157 -1.25 -2.09 10.69
C ASP A 157 -2.27 -2.45 9.59
N LYS A 158 -2.81 -1.43 8.89
CA LYS A 158 -3.70 -1.61 7.75
C LYS A 158 -3.08 -2.48 6.67
N SER A 159 -1.86 -2.13 6.25
CA SER A 159 -1.14 -2.85 5.19
C SER A 159 -0.79 -4.27 5.60
N SER A 160 -0.23 -4.45 6.80
CA SER A 160 0.17 -5.78 7.30
C SER A 160 -0.99 -6.76 7.34
N ARG A 161 -2.15 -6.30 7.79
CA ARG A 161 -3.36 -7.12 7.83
C ARG A 161 -3.82 -7.49 6.42
N PHE A 162 -3.81 -6.54 5.48
CA PHE A 162 -4.25 -6.76 4.10
C PHE A 162 -3.30 -7.71 3.35
N ILE A 163 -1.98 -7.52 3.48
CA ILE A 163 -0.96 -8.42 2.91
C ILE A 163 -1.18 -9.86 3.36
N ARG A 164 -1.35 -10.07 4.67
CA ARG A 164 -1.58 -11.40 5.23
C ARG A 164 -2.90 -12.02 4.79
N PHE A 165 -3.93 -11.20 4.61
CA PHE A 165 -5.19 -11.66 4.05
C PHE A 165 -5.01 -12.14 2.60
N CYS A 166 -4.34 -11.36 1.76
CA CYS A 166 -4.09 -11.73 0.38
C CYS A 166 -3.27 -13.03 0.29
N ASP A 167 -2.21 -13.15 1.10
CA ASP A 167 -1.38 -14.37 1.14
C ASP A 167 -2.19 -15.59 1.59
N ALA A 168 -3.09 -15.44 2.58
CA ALA A 168 -3.95 -16.52 3.05
C ALA A 168 -4.93 -17.06 2.00
N PHE A 169 -5.26 -16.26 0.98
CA PHE A 169 -6.18 -16.60 -0.10
C PHE A 169 -5.52 -16.69 -1.48
N ASN A 170 -4.20 -16.84 -1.55
CA ASN A 170 -3.42 -16.97 -2.79
C ASN A 170 -3.59 -15.78 -3.75
N ILE A 171 -3.84 -14.59 -3.24
CA ILE A 171 -4.03 -13.36 -4.04
C ILE A 171 -2.68 -12.67 -4.20
N PRO A 172 -2.17 -12.51 -5.44
CA PRO A 172 -0.94 -11.77 -5.71
C PRO A 172 -0.98 -10.33 -5.23
N LEU A 173 0.18 -9.77 -4.90
CA LEU A 173 0.34 -8.41 -4.41
C LEU A 173 0.98 -7.50 -5.45
N VAL A 174 0.38 -6.34 -5.68
CA VAL A 174 0.93 -5.26 -6.48
C VAL A 174 1.14 -4.04 -5.59
N ASN A 175 2.38 -3.55 -5.51
CA ASN A 175 2.75 -2.44 -4.67
C ASN A 175 3.07 -1.22 -5.52
N LEU A 176 2.44 -0.07 -5.23
CA LEU A 176 2.74 1.21 -5.87
C LEU A 176 3.42 2.11 -4.84
N VAL A 177 4.69 2.44 -5.09
CA VAL A 177 5.56 3.07 -4.10
C VAL A 177 5.79 4.54 -4.41
N ASP A 178 5.38 5.39 -3.47
CA ASP A 178 5.78 6.80 -3.38
C ASP A 178 5.86 7.16 -1.88
N VAL A 179 6.96 6.80 -1.24
CA VAL A 179 7.14 6.88 0.21
C VAL A 179 8.40 7.64 0.61
N PRO A 180 8.25 8.81 1.27
CA PRO A 180 9.41 9.59 1.72
C PRO A 180 10.01 9.09 3.04
N GLY A 181 9.29 8.28 3.81
CA GLY A 181 9.76 7.80 5.11
C GLY A 181 8.64 7.21 5.97
N PHE A 182 9.02 6.67 7.12
CA PHE A 182 8.10 6.54 8.24
C PHE A 182 7.82 7.92 8.82
N LEU A 183 6.59 8.15 9.29
CA LEU A 183 6.18 9.45 9.84
C LEU A 183 6.99 9.74 11.12
N PRO A 184 7.80 10.81 11.15
CA PRO A 184 8.56 11.18 12.33
C PRO A 184 7.66 11.81 13.39
N GLY A 185 8.05 11.67 14.66
CA GLY A 185 7.38 12.38 15.75
C GLY A 185 7.30 11.57 17.05
N VAL A 186 7.30 12.27 18.16
CA VAL A 186 7.29 11.67 19.51
C VAL A 186 6.09 10.73 19.71
N GLN A 187 4.91 11.09 19.18
CA GLN A 187 3.72 10.25 19.28
C GLN A 187 3.86 8.94 18.50
N GLN A 188 4.53 8.95 17.35
CA GLN A 188 4.82 7.75 16.58
C GLN A 188 5.84 6.86 17.31
N GLU A 189 6.90 7.45 17.84
CA GLU A 189 7.92 6.71 18.60
C GLU A 189 7.32 6.07 19.87
N TYR A 190 6.61 6.84 20.69
CA TYR A 190 5.97 6.35 21.90
C TYR A 190 4.81 5.38 21.62
N GLY A 191 4.12 5.55 20.51
CA GLY A 191 3.11 4.62 20.02
C GLY A 191 3.68 3.30 19.50
N GLY A 192 5.00 3.21 19.30
CA GLY A 192 5.71 2.01 18.88
C GLY A 192 5.78 1.84 17.37
N ILE A 193 6.05 2.90 16.60
CA ILE A 193 6.20 2.85 15.13
C ILE A 193 7.18 1.78 14.67
N ILE A 194 8.27 1.52 15.45
CA ILE A 194 9.23 0.46 15.14
C ILE A 194 8.55 -0.91 15.12
N ARG A 195 7.75 -1.20 16.15
CA ARG A 195 7.01 -2.46 16.28
C ARG A 195 5.92 -2.60 15.21
N HIS A 196 5.17 -1.53 14.95
CA HIS A 196 4.10 -1.53 13.95
C HIS A 196 4.67 -1.58 12.52
N GLY A 197 5.74 -0.83 12.22
CA GLY A 197 6.46 -0.92 10.95
C GLY A 197 7.04 -2.31 10.70
N ALA A 198 7.55 -2.96 11.75
CA ALA A 198 8.05 -4.33 11.67
C ALA A 198 6.97 -5.35 11.26
N LYS A 199 5.69 -5.08 11.50
CA LYS A 199 4.59 -5.93 11.01
C LYS A 199 4.54 -5.99 9.48
N MET A 200 4.78 -4.86 8.78
CA MET A 200 4.84 -4.84 7.31
C MET A 200 6.00 -5.67 6.79
N LEU A 201 7.20 -5.46 7.35
CA LEU A 201 8.39 -6.26 7.01
C LEU A 201 8.13 -7.74 7.19
N PHE A 202 7.54 -8.10 8.33
CA PHE A 202 7.19 -9.48 8.62
C PHE A 202 6.16 -10.05 7.64
N ALA A 203 5.09 -9.30 7.35
CA ALA A 203 4.01 -9.73 6.46
C ALA A 203 4.53 -10.00 5.03
N TYR A 204 5.32 -9.11 4.47
CA TYR A 204 5.92 -9.33 3.15
C TYR A 204 6.95 -10.45 3.11
N SER A 205 7.77 -10.57 4.17
CA SER A 205 8.76 -11.66 4.27
C SER A 205 8.10 -13.03 4.43
N GLU A 206 6.91 -13.09 5.04
CA GLU A 206 6.17 -14.33 5.23
C GLU A 206 5.31 -14.68 4.02
N ALA A 207 4.83 -13.69 3.25
CA ALA A 207 3.98 -13.90 2.09
C ALA A 207 4.67 -14.73 1.00
N THR A 208 3.95 -15.74 0.49
CA THR A 208 4.42 -16.69 -0.52
C THR A 208 3.84 -16.43 -1.90
N VAL A 209 2.82 -15.59 -1.99
CA VAL A 209 2.19 -15.16 -3.26
C VAL A 209 3.13 -14.31 -4.12
N PRO A 210 2.89 -14.20 -5.44
CA PRO A 210 3.59 -13.26 -6.30
C PRO A 210 3.55 -11.83 -5.75
N LYS A 211 4.70 -11.14 -5.78
CA LYS A 211 4.86 -9.77 -5.30
C LYS A 211 5.52 -8.91 -6.37
N VAL A 212 4.76 -8.00 -6.95
CA VAL A 212 5.23 -7.05 -7.98
C VAL A 212 5.25 -5.65 -7.39
N THR A 213 6.36 -4.94 -7.52
CA THR A 213 6.51 -3.57 -6.99
C THR A 213 6.80 -2.61 -8.12
N VAL A 214 6.07 -1.49 -8.16
CA VAL A 214 6.28 -0.37 -9.08
C VAL A 214 6.61 0.87 -8.28
N ILE A 215 7.80 1.41 -8.44
CA ILE A 215 8.23 2.65 -7.80
C ILE A 215 7.86 3.80 -8.72
N THR A 216 6.88 4.60 -8.31
CA THR A 216 6.36 5.70 -9.13
C THR A 216 7.14 7.00 -8.92
N ARG A 217 7.59 7.28 -7.69
CA ARG A 217 8.34 8.48 -7.37
C ARG A 217 9.34 8.24 -6.22
N LYS A 218 9.00 8.58 -4.97
CA LYS A 218 9.93 8.48 -3.83
C LYS A 218 9.99 7.07 -3.26
N ALA A 219 11.19 6.60 -2.97
CA ALA A 219 11.44 5.32 -2.29
C ALA A 219 12.65 5.48 -1.36
N TYR A 220 12.40 5.94 -0.11
CA TYR A 220 13.48 6.31 0.79
C TYR A 220 13.57 5.40 2.02
N GLY A 221 14.78 4.92 2.30
CA GLY A 221 15.17 4.29 3.55
C GLY A 221 14.36 3.08 3.94
N GLY A 222 14.12 2.92 5.25
CA GLY A 222 13.40 1.78 5.79
C GLY A 222 11.94 1.66 5.34
N SER A 223 11.31 2.77 4.98
CA SER A 223 9.93 2.75 4.47
C SER A 223 9.85 2.19 3.04
N TYR A 224 10.88 2.44 2.20
CA TYR A 224 11.01 1.77 0.91
C TYR A 224 11.13 0.25 1.09
N LEU A 225 11.97 -0.21 2.03
CA LEU A 225 12.05 -1.64 2.35
C LEU A 225 10.67 -2.18 2.76
N ALA A 226 9.96 -1.47 3.64
CA ALA A 226 8.65 -1.88 4.13
C ALA A 226 7.56 -1.91 3.04
N MET A 227 7.74 -1.23 1.92
CA MET A 227 6.84 -1.27 0.76
C MET A 227 7.22 -2.36 -0.26
N CYS A 228 7.81 -3.45 0.20
CA CYS A 228 8.21 -4.60 -0.62
C CYS A 228 9.27 -4.28 -1.66
N SER A 229 10.47 -3.91 -1.19
CA SER A 229 11.66 -3.80 -2.06
C SER A 229 12.12 -5.18 -2.56
N GLN A 230 13.07 -5.17 -3.51
CA GLN A 230 13.77 -6.38 -3.96
C GLN A 230 14.35 -7.16 -2.79
N ASP A 231 15.02 -6.47 -1.85
CA ASP A 231 15.65 -7.08 -0.68
C ASP A 231 14.66 -7.71 0.30
N LEU A 232 13.41 -7.23 0.32
CA LEU A 232 12.34 -7.80 1.15
C LEU A 232 11.59 -8.96 0.45
N GLY A 233 12.00 -9.30 -0.76
CA GLY A 233 11.47 -10.44 -1.50
C GLY A 233 10.36 -10.09 -2.49
N ALA A 234 10.37 -8.88 -3.08
CA ALA A 234 9.62 -8.64 -4.31
C ALA A 234 10.17 -9.56 -5.42
N ASP A 235 9.28 -10.14 -6.20
CA ASP A 235 9.67 -11.03 -7.31
C ASP A 235 10.05 -10.22 -8.55
N GLN A 236 9.42 -9.07 -8.75
CA GLN A 236 9.73 -8.10 -9.80
C GLN A 236 9.60 -6.69 -9.29
N VAL A 237 10.57 -5.85 -9.58
CA VAL A 237 10.58 -4.43 -9.21
C VAL A 237 10.76 -3.57 -10.46
N PHE A 238 9.78 -2.74 -10.75
CA PHE A 238 9.83 -1.74 -11.82
C PHE A 238 9.93 -0.34 -11.23
N ALA A 239 10.57 0.57 -11.95
CA ALA A 239 10.64 1.97 -11.55
C ALA A 239 10.32 2.90 -12.72
N TRP A 240 9.62 3.99 -12.45
CA TRP A 240 9.46 5.05 -13.43
C TRP A 240 10.74 5.89 -13.51
N PRO A 241 11.03 6.54 -14.65
CA PRO A 241 12.23 7.37 -14.80
C PRO A 241 12.33 8.52 -13.80
N THR A 242 11.17 8.96 -13.28
CA THR A 242 11.04 10.02 -12.26
C THR A 242 11.28 9.54 -10.83
N SER A 243 11.58 8.25 -10.65
CA SER A 243 11.75 7.69 -9.31
C SER A 243 13.04 8.18 -8.65
N GLU A 244 12.94 8.43 -7.36
CA GLU A 244 14.07 8.74 -6.49
C GLU A 244 14.26 7.62 -5.47
N ILE A 245 15.31 6.82 -5.61
CA ILE A 245 15.57 5.65 -4.75
C ILE A 245 16.84 5.92 -3.94
N ALA A 246 16.73 6.04 -2.63
CA ALA A 246 17.85 6.42 -1.76
C ALA A 246 17.69 5.93 -0.33
N VAL A 247 18.81 5.85 0.41
CA VAL A 247 18.80 5.53 1.86
C VAL A 247 18.09 6.61 2.66
N MET A 248 18.17 7.86 2.23
CA MET A 248 17.39 8.99 2.78
C MET A 248 17.13 10.01 1.68
N GLY A 249 16.08 10.81 1.87
CA GLY A 249 15.75 11.86 0.90
C GLY A 249 16.95 12.78 0.63
N PRO A 250 17.20 13.15 -0.63
CA PRO A 250 18.39 13.89 -1.04
C PRO A 250 18.64 15.18 -0.26
N ALA A 251 17.58 15.94 0.05
CA ALA A 251 17.69 17.14 0.88
C ALA A 251 18.22 16.84 2.29
N GLY A 252 17.81 15.72 2.87
CA GLY A 252 18.31 15.26 4.18
C GLY A 252 19.78 14.84 4.10
N ALA A 253 20.15 14.08 3.08
CA ALA A 253 21.52 13.64 2.84
C ALA A 253 22.46 14.86 2.64
N ALA A 254 22.05 15.80 1.80
CA ALA A 254 22.80 17.02 1.54
C ALA A 254 22.97 17.90 2.79
N ASN A 255 21.97 17.98 3.64
CA ASN A 255 22.06 18.68 4.93
C ASN A 255 23.11 18.10 5.86
N ILE A 256 23.38 16.80 5.77
CA ILE A 256 24.39 16.11 6.57
C ILE A 256 25.75 16.23 5.90
N ILE A 257 25.85 15.88 4.62
CA ILE A 257 27.11 15.77 3.89
C ILE A 257 27.71 17.16 3.59
N PHE A 258 26.86 18.09 3.14
CA PHE A 258 27.26 19.43 2.68
C PHE A 258 26.89 20.55 3.65
N ARG A 259 26.72 20.24 4.94
CA ARG A 259 26.24 21.18 5.97
C ARG A 259 26.97 22.52 6.01
N LYS A 260 28.29 22.53 5.71
CA LYS A 260 29.15 23.69 5.79
C LYS A 260 29.66 24.15 4.41
N ASP A 261 29.15 23.56 3.34
CA ASP A 261 29.63 23.84 2.00
C ASP A 261 28.90 25.10 1.45
N PRO A 262 29.61 26.08 0.90
CA PRO A 262 29.00 27.28 0.32
C PRO A 262 28.13 26.94 -0.91
N ASP A 263 28.48 25.90 -1.68
CA ASP A 263 27.80 25.46 -2.90
C ASP A 263 26.80 24.32 -2.67
N LYS A 264 26.22 24.28 -1.47
CA LYS A 264 25.34 23.19 -1.02
C LYS A 264 24.18 22.88 -1.97
N GLU A 265 23.55 23.90 -2.55
CA GLU A 265 22.40 23.70 -3.47
C GLU A 265 22.84 22.99 -4.74
N GLN A 266 23.93 23.42 -5.35
CA GLN A 266 24.50 22.79 -6.54
C GLN A 266 24.91 21.34 -6.24
N LYS A 267 25.63 21.11 -5.15
CA LYS A 267 26.06 19.76 -4.75
C LYS A 267 24.89 18.85 -4.38
N THR A 268 23.77 19.41 -3.92
CA THR A 268 22.56 18.64 -3.69
C THR A 268 21.96 18.17 -5.01
N ALA A 269 21.91 19.03 -6.02
CA ALA A 269 21.41 18.67 -7.35
C ALA A 269 22.31 17.60 -8.00
N GLU A 270 23.63 17.79 -7.95
CA GLU A 270 24.61 16.79 -8.42
C GLU A 270 24.44 15.43 -7.71
N TYR A 271 24.23 15.45 -6.38
CA TYR A 271 23.98 14.23 -5.59
C TYR A 271 22.69 13.52 -6.01
N VAL A 272 21.61 14.26 -6.27
CA VAL A 272 20.35 13.68 -6.77
C VAL A 272 20.56 13.00 -8.11
N GLU A 273 21.20 13.71 -9.04
CA GLU A 273 21.43 13.21 -10.40
C GLU A 273 22.35 11.99 -10.42
N GLU A 274 23.35 11.94 -9.54
CA GLU A 274 24.31 10.83 -9.50
C GLU A 274 23.81 9.62 -8.71
N PHE A 275 23.12 9.81 -7.58
CA PHE A 275 22.85 8.75 -6.62
C PHE A 275 21.39 8.40 -6.38
N ALA A 276 20.46 9.30 -6.64
CA ALA A 276 19.04 9.09 -6.30
C ALA A 276 18.17 8.69 -7.51
N THR A 277 18.77 8.25 -8.60
CA THR A 277 18.04 7.87 -9.81
C THR A 277 17.70 6.38 -9.84
N PRO A 278 16.61 5.94 -10.54
CA PRO A 278 16.29 4.54 -10.68
C PRO A 278 17.37 3.77 -11.47
N TYR A 279 18.12 4.46 -12.32
CA TYR A 279 19.21 3.84 -13.10
C TYR A 279 20.35 3.35 -12.21
N LYS A 280 20.69 4.08 -11.15
CA LYS A 280 21.69 3.63 -10.17
C LYS A 280 21.20 2.43 -9.36
N ALA A 281 19.92 2.37 -9.05
CA ALA A 281 19.33 1.21 -8.39
C ALA A 281 19.30 -0.02 -9.33
N ALA A 282 19.00 0.19 -10.61
CA ALA A 282 19.01 -0.86 -11.64
C ALA A 282 20.43 -1.42 -11.89
N GLU A 283 21.47 -0.57 -11.97
CA GLU A 283 22.87 -1.01 -12.07
C GLU A 283 23.26 -1.98 -10.95
N ARG A 284 22.64 -1.88 -9.78
CA ARG A 284 22.92 -2.68 -8.59
C ARG A 284 21.96 -3.86 -8.40
N GLY A 285 20.99 -4.03 -9.29
CA GLY A 285 20.01 -5.11 -9.24
C GLY A 285 18.86 -4.89 -8.25
N PHE A 286 18.62 -3.66 -7.76
CA PHE A 286 17.48 -3.34 -6.90
C PHE A 286 16.19 -3.04 -7.71
N VAL A 287 16.31 -2.85 -9.02
CA VAL A 287 15.23 -2.61 -9.96
C VAL A 287 15.47 -3.46 -11.20
N ASP A 288 14.48 -4.26 -11.59
CA ASP A 288 14.58 -5.16 -12.76
C ASP A 288 14.47 -4.40 -14.08
N ALA A 289 13.61 -3.38 -14.14
CA ALA A 289 13.50 -2.51 -15.30
C ALA A 289 13.03 -1.09 -14.94
N VAL A 290 13.59 -0.10 -15.66
CA VAL A 290 13.05 1.26 -15.68
C VAL A 290 12.08 1.35 -16.86
N ILE A 291 10.82 1.65 -16.59
CA ILE A 291 9.71 1.61 -17.56
C ILE A 291 9.03 2.96 -17.69
N GLU A 292 8.55 3.31 -18.87
CA GLU A 292 7.70 4.49 -19.03
C GLU A 292 6.39 4.31 -18.23
N PRO A 293 5.85 5.35 -17.58
CA PRO A 293 4.64 5.24 -16.76
C PRO A 293 3.47 4.57 -17.48
N LYS A 294 3.24 4.90 -18.76
CA LYS A 294 2.18 4.30 -19.60
C LYS A 294 2.30 2.78 -19.77
N GLN A 295 3.50 2.22 -19.61
CA GLN A 295 3.78 0.79 -19.77
C GLN A 295 3.48 -0.01 -18.50
N THR A 296 3.09 0.63 -17.40
CA THR A 296 2.93 -0.02 -16.09
C THR A 296 1.97 -1.22 -16.16
N ARG A 297 0.79 -1.05 -16.80
CA ARG A 297 -0.20 -2.14 -16.93
C ARG A 297 0.37 -3.38 -17.62
N PRO A 298 0.88 -3.32 -18.86
CA PRO A 298 1.41 -4.52 -19.53
C PRO A 298 2.60 -5.15 -18.79
N TYR A 299 3.47 -4.36 -18.15
CA TYR A 299 4.56 -4.90 -17.35
C TYR A 299 4.07 -5.67 -16.12
N VAL A 300 3.09 -5.14 -15.39
CA VAL A 300 2.49 -5.83 -14.23
C VAL A 300 1.79 -7.12 -14.66
N ILE A 301 1.00 -7.10 -15.75
CA ILE A 301 0.33 -8.30 -16.28
C ILE A 301 1.34 -9.37 -16.68
N ASN A 302 2.38 -8.99 -17.41
CA ASN A 302 3.43 -9.94 -17.82
C ASN A 302 4.18 -10.52 -16.61
N ALA A 303 4.48 -9.72 -15.60
CA ALA A 303 5.10 -10.18 -14.36
C ALA A 303 4.20 -11.18 -13.62
N LEU A 304 2.92 -10.89 -13.47
CA LEU A 304 1.95 -11.80 -12.84
C LEU A 304 1.82 -13.11 -13.62
N ALA A 305 1.76 -13.05 -14.96
CA ALA A 305 1.71 -14.23 -15.82
C ALA A 305 2.97 -15.11 -15.69
N MET A 306 4.16 -14.48 -15.67
CA MET A 306 5.43 -15.18 -15.45
C MET A 306 5.48 -15.84 -14.08
N LEU A 307 4.91 -15.23 -13.05
CA LEU A 307 4.90 -15.71 -11.67
C LEU A 307 3.73 -16.66 -11.35
N ALA A 308 2.85 -16.97 -12.28
CA ALA A 308 1.68 -17.83 -12.07
C ALA A 308 2.04 -19.22 -11.51
N SER A 309 3.23 -19.73 -11.83
CA SER A 309 3.73 -21.01 -11.32
C SER A 309 4.54 -20.89 -10.02
N LYS A 310 4.66 -19.70 -9.44
CA LYS A 310 5.40 -19.51 -8.19
C LYS A 310 4.82 -20.39 -7.09
N ARG A 311 5.66 -21.20 -6.46
CA ARG A 311 5.32 -21.99 -5.28
C ARG A 311 6.49 -21.85 -4.29
N GLU A 312 6.20 -21.37 -3.12
CA GLU A 312 7.18 -21.13 -2.08
C GLU A 312 6.78 -21.84 -0.80
N ALA A 313 7.64 -22.73 -0.31
CA ALA A 313 7.42 -23.42 0.96
C ALA A 313 8.09 -22.67 2.10
N ARG A 314 7.37 -22.44 3.18
CA ARG A 314 7.93 -21.90 4.43
C ARG A 314 8.26 -23.03 5.40
N PRO A 315 9.25 -22.85 6.30
CA PRO A 315 9.51 -23.81 7.36
C PRO A 315 8.27 -24.08 8.20
N ALA A 316 8.01 -25.34 8.50
CA ALA A 316 6.86 -25.72 9.30
C ALA A 316 6.98 -25.14 10.72
N LYS A 317 5.92 -24.50 11.19
CA LYS A 317 5.81 -23.89 12.51
C LYS A 317 4.35 -23.93 12.99
N LYS A 318 4.12 -23.85 14.30
CA LYS A 318 2.76 -23.86 14.85
C LYS A 318 1.97 -22.61 14.43
N HIS A 319 2.61 -21.46 14.42
CA HIS A 319 2.06 -20.17 14.00
C HIS A 319 3.18 -19.18 13.74
N ALA A 320 2.88 -18.09 13.07
CA ALA A 320 3.79 -16.97 12.89
C ALA A 320 4.02 -16.19 14.20
N ASN A 321 5.22 -15.65 14.40
CA ASN A 321 5.54 -14.76 15.52
C ASN A 321 5.63 -13.32 15.01
N ILE A 322 4.51 -12.81 14.49
CA ILE A 322 4.43 -11.42 14.03
C ILE A 322 4.62 -10.46 15.20
N PRO A 323 5.33 -9.34 15.02
CA PRO A 323 5.40 -8.27 16.03
C PRO A 323 3.99 -7.75 16.38
N LEU A 324 3.68 -7.68 17.68
CA LEU A 324 2.35 -7.25 18.15
C LEU A 324 2.34 -5.79 18.59
#